data_45c3dcb3e7ed4ee613de69ff65a03b34
#
_entry.id   45c3dcb3e7ed4ee613de69ff65a03b34
#
_cell.length_a   1.000
_cell.length_b   1.000
_cell.length_c   1.000
_cell.angle_alpha   90.00
_cell.angle_beta   90.00
_cell.angle_gamma   90.00
#
_symmetry.space_group_name_H-M   'P 1'
#
loop_
_entity.id
_entity.type
_entity.pdbx_description
1 polymer ?
#
loop_
_entity_poly.entity_id
_entity_poly.type
_entity_poly.pdbx_seq_one_letter_code
_entity_poly.pdbx_strand_id
1 'polypeptide(L)' 'MRNRLKVLRAERDWSQAELAGRLDVSRQAVNAIETGKHD' A
#
# COMPACT_ATOMS: atom_id res chain seq x y z
N MET A 1 -0.32 13.41 -5.94
CA MET A 1 -1.31 12.50 -6.10
C MET A 1 -1.69 11.79 -4.85
N ARG A 2 -2.96 11.38 -4.74
CA ARG A 2 -3.38 10.80 -3.55
C ARG A 2 -3.03 9.40 -3.46
N ASN A 3 -2.69 8.92 -2.34
CA ASN A 3 -2.30 7.55 -2.15
C ASN A 3 -3.47 6.75 -1.61
N ARG A 4 -4.22 6.14 -2.49
CA ARG A 4 -5.41 5.42 -2.09
C ARG A 4 -5.10 4.17 -1.28
N LEU A 5 -3.96 3.55 -1.53
CA LEU A 5 -3.63 2.35 -0.78
C LEU A 5 -3.40 2.67 0.67
N LYS A 6 -2.78 3.82 0.94
CA LYS A 6 -2.55 4.20 2.30
C LYS A 6 -3.85 4.47 3.02
N VAL A 7 -4.79 5.11 2.34
CA VAL A 7 -6.09 5.39 2.90
C VAL A 7 -6.85 4.08 3.14
N LEU A 8 -6.77 3.18 2.19
CA LEU A 8 -7.44 1.89 2.30
C LEU A 8 -6.92 1.12 3.50
N ARG A 9 -5.60 1.12 3.69
CA ARG A 9 -5.01 0.43 4.82
C ARG A 9 -5.51 1.02 6.14
N ALA A 10 -5.57 2.34 6.19
CA ALA A 10 -6.01 3.00 7.41
C ALA A 10 -7.45 2.63 7.74
N GLU A 11 -8.29 2.58 6.73
CA GLU A 11 -9.68 2.26 6.93
C GLU A 11 -9.88 0.83 7.41
N ARG A 12 -9.01 -0.06 6.98
CA ARG A 12 -9.12 -1.47 7.32
C ARG A 12 -8.14 -1.88 8.40
N ASP A 13 -7.35 -0.94 8.86
CA ASP A 13 -6.37 -1.21 9.90
C ASP A 13 -5.38 -2.30 9.49
N TRP A 14 -4.95 -2.26 8.24
CA TRP A 14 -4.01 -3.22 7.70
C TRP A 14 -2.60 -2.65 7.73
N SER A 15 -1.62 -3.54 7.94
CA SER A 15 -0.23 -3.14 7.79
C SER A 15 0.12 -3.24 6.31
N GLN A 16 1.31 -2.75 5.95
CA GLN A 16 1.76 -2.89 4.57
C GLN A 16 1.87 -4.35 4.16
N ALA A 17 2.33 -5.18 5.08
CA ALA A 17 2.46 -6.60 4.78
C ALA A 17 1.09 -7.23 4.54
N GLU A 18 0.12 -6.82 5.32
CA GLU A 18 -1.22 -7.35 5.16
C GLU A 18 -1.78 -6.94 3.80
N LEU A 19 -1.62 -5.69 3.44
CA LEU A 19 -2.11 -5.21 2.16
C LEU A 19 -1.42 -5.91 1.01
N ALA A 20 -0.10 -6.09 1.12
CA ALA A 20 0.66 -6.75 0.07
C ALA A 20 0.14 -8.17 -0.16
N GLY A 21 -0.16 -8.88 0.90
CA GLY A 21 -0.69 -10.22 0.77
C GLY A 21 -2.03 -10.24 0.08
N ARG A 22 -2.86 -9.25 0.37
CA ARG A 22 -4.18 -9.20 -0.22
C ARG A 22 -4.13 -8.83 -1.69
N LEU A 23 -3.14 -8.06 -2.09
CA LEU A 23 -2.97 -7.67 -3.48
C LEU A 23 -2.10 -8.65 -4.25
N ASP A 24 -1.53 -9.61 -3.54
CA ASP A 24 -0.64 -10.60 -4.16
C ASP A 24 0.59 -9.94 -4.77
N VAL A 25 1.14 -8.98 -4.04
CA VAL A 25 2.37 -8.31 -4.46
C VAL A 25 3.31 -8.28 -3.27
N SER A 26 4.55 -7.86 -3.49
CA SER A 26 5.50 -7.80 -2.40
C SER A 26 5.25 -6.55 -1.55
N ARG A 27 5.75 -6.59 -0.32
CA ARG A 27 5.61 -5.44 0.54
C ARG A 27 6.39 -4.25 -0.02
N GLN A 28 7.51 -4.54 -0.69
CA GLN A 28 8.28 -3.47 -1.31
C GLN A 28 7.47 -2.77 -2.39
N ALA A 29 6.67 -3.53 -3.12
CA ALA A 29 5.82 -2.94 -4.14
C ALA A 29 4.81 -2.00 -3.51
N VAL A 30 4.20 -2.42 -2.40
CA VAL A 30 3.24 -1.58 -1.70
C VAL A 30 3.92 -0.31 -1.21
N ASN A 31 5.12 -0.46 -0.65
CA ASN A 31 5.84 0.68 -0.14
C ASN A 31 6.15 1.68 -1.25
N ALA A 32 6.56 1.19 -2.41
CA ALA A 32 6.87 2.06 -3.52
C ALA A 32 5.64 2.83 -3.98
N ILE A 33 4.51 2.15 -4.02
CA ILE A 33 3.29 2.81 -4.42
C ILE A 33 2.89 3.87 -3.40
N GLU A 34 3.04 3.54 -2.13
CA GLU A 34 2.63 4.47 -1.08
C GLU A 34 3.52 5.69 -0.99
N THR A 35 4.78 5.55 -1.35
CA THR A 35 5.67 6.69 -1.30
C THR A 35 5.50 7.58 -2.51
N GLY A 36 4.86 7.08 -3.56
CA GLY A 36 4.58 7.89 -4.73
C GLY A 36 5.79 8.28 -5.52
N LYS A 37 6.81 7.45 -5.46
CA LYS A 37 8.01 7.79 -6.16
C LYS A 37 7.85 7.82 -7.64
N HIS A 38 6.96 7.05 -8.14
CA HIS A 38 6.86 6.99 -9.55
C HIS A 38 6.21 8.17 -10.14
N ASP A 39 5.60 8.86 -9.52
CA ASP A 39 4.90 9.92 -9.98
C ASP A 39 4.82 10.13 -11.20
#